data_ec6ea3eb2a39656f8d4d7b58d0e419d0
#
_entry.id   ec6ea3eb2a39656f8d4d7b58d0e419d0
#
_cell.length_a   1.000
_cell.length_b   1.000
_cell.length_c   1.000
_cell.angle_alpha   90.00
_cell.angle_beta   90.00
_cell.angle_gamma   90.00
#
_symmetry.space_group_name_H-M   'P 1'
#
loop_
_entity.id
_entity.type
_entity.pdbx_description
1 polymer ?
#
loop_
_entity_poly.entity_id
_entity_poly.type
_entity_poly.pdbx_seq_one_letter_code
_entity_poly.pdbx_strand_id
1 'polypeptide(L)'
;MVQLGPTVDDFDCEVFAKIEFLNPMGSVKDRIARYMIEKAIADGRLQSGNLVVENSSGNTAMGLAMMSVLHDLRCSMVVRRQTSKEKLDCLRAMGIDLVLVDGDLPPEDHESYNQKARAIA
;
A
#
# COMPACT_ATOMS: atom_id res chain seq x y z
N MET A 1 12.15 -0.10 -18.65
CA MET A 1 13.33 0.75 -18.32
C MET A 1 13.45 1.82 -19.38
N VAL A 2 13.98 2.98 -19.02
CA VAL A 2 14.25 4.10 -19.93
C VAL A 2 15.71 4.45 -19.79
N GLN A 3 16.41 4.63 -20.88
CA GLN A 3 17.76 5.18 -20.87
C GLN A 3 17.68 6.67 -20.55
N LEU A 4 18.45 7.13 -19.59
CA LEU A 4 18.53 8.55 -19.26
C LEU A 4 19.44 9.24 -20.27
N GLY A 5 18.99 10.41 -20.73
CA GLY A 5 19.68 11.20 -21.74
C GLY A 5 20.56 12.30 -21.12
N PRO A 6 20.53 13.53 -21.65
CA PRO A 6 21.53 14.58 -21.41
C PRO A 6 21.86 14.90 -19.95
N THR A 7 21.01 14.56 -19.02
CA THR A 7 21.24 14.79 -17.57
C THR A 7 22.38 13.94 -17.00
N VAL A 8 22.81 12.91 -17.72
CA VAL A 8 23.82 11.93 -17.29
C VAL A 8 24.92 11.73 -18.32
N ASP A 9 25.00 12.59 -19.34
CA ASP A 9 25.98 12.48 -20.41
C ASP A 9 27.44 12.69 -19.93
N ASP A 10 27.64 13.29 -18.76
CA ASP A 10 28.96 13.46 -18.14
C ASP A 10 29.50 12.16 -17.51
N PHE A 11 28.72 11.08 -17.46
CA PHE A 11 29.18 9.80 -16.97
C PHE A 11 29.69 8.91 -18.10
N ASP A 12 30.84 8.28 -17.90
CA ASP A 12 31.44 7.30 -18.83
C ASP A 12 30.72 5.93 -18.70
N CYS A 13 29.38 5.95 -18.70
CA CYS A 13 28.54 4.77 -18.64
C CYS A 13 27.12 5.07 -19.12
N GLU A 14 26.39 4.03 -19.54
CA GLU A 14 24.96 4.13 -19.81
C GLU A 14 24.16 4.02 -18.51
N VAL A 15 23.22 4.95 -18.29
CA VAL A 15 22.35 4.97 -17.12
C VAL A 15 20.91 4.67 -17.52
N PHE A 16 20.30 3.69 -16.88
CA PHE A 16 18.90 3.31 -17.10
C PHE A 16 18.06 3.50 -15.84
N ALA A 17 16.87 4.05 -16.00
CA ALA A 17 15.88 4.18 -14.95
C ALA A 17 14.75 3.16 -15.12
N LYS A 18 14.36 2.50 -14.03
CA LYS A 18 13.15 1.69 -13.95
C LYS A 18 11.98 2.57 -13.50
N ILE A 19 10.99 2.71 -14.37
CA ILE A 19 9.87 3.64 -14.16
C ILE A 19 8.80 2.96 -13.28
N GLU A 20 8.87 3.15 -11.97
CA GLU A 20 7.98 2.51 -11.00
C GLU A 20 6.60 3.18 -10.88
N PHE A 21 6.44 4.41 -11.34
CA PHE A 21 5.12 5.06 -11.39
C PHE A 21 4.21 4.51 -12.51
N LEU A 22 4.72 3.65 -13.39
CA LEU A 22 3.94 2.92 -14.38
C LEU A 22 3.32 1.61 -13.84
N ASN A 23 3.58 1.26 -12.58
CA ASN A 23 2.88 0.18 -11.92
C ASN A 23 1.38 0.54 -11.75
N PRO A 24 0.46 -0.43 -11.62
CA PRO A 24 -0.99 -0.19 -11.61
C PRO A 24 -1.46 0.87 -10.62
N MET A 25 -0.90 0.90 -9.40
CA MET A 25 -1.21 1.91 -8.37
C MET A 25 -0.19 3.06 -8.34
N GLY A 26 0.67 3.17 -9.36
CA GLY A 26 1.57 4.29 -9.56
C GLY A 26 2.83 4.28 -8.71
N SER A 27 3.23 3.16 -8.12
CA SER A 27 4.41 3.14 -7.25
C SER A 27 5.11 1.77 -7.17
N VAL A 28 6.35 1.79 -6.64
CA VAL A 28 7.10 0.57 -6.31
C VAL A 28 6.39 -0.31 -5.26
N LYS A 29 5.44 0.23 -4.50
CA LYS A 29 4.74 -0.50 -3.42
C LYS A 29 3.82 -1.59 -3.94
N ASP A 30 3.41 -1.52 -5.19
CA ASP A 30 2.64 -2.58 -5.86
C ASP A 30 3.42 -3.90 -5.87
N ARG A 31 4.73 -3.85 -6.05
CA ARG A 31 5.60 -5.04 -6.04
C ARG A 31 5.71 -5.66 -4.66
N ILE A 32 5.83 -4.81 -3.63
CA ILE A 32 5.92 -5.25 -2.24
C ILE A 32 4.59 -5.88 -1.82
N ALA A 33 3.48 -5.21 -2.08
CA ALA A 33 2.14 -5.69 -1.78
C ALA A 33 1.85 -7.03 -2.46
N ARG A 34 2.18 -7.14 -3.75
CA ARG A 34 2.06 -8.38 -4.51
C ARG A 34 2.83 -9.52 -3.84
N TYR A 35 4.11 -9.32 -3.56
CA TYR A 35 4.93 -10.35 -2.94
C TYR A 35 4.38 -10.78 -1.57
N MET A 36 3.96 -9.83 -0.73
CA MET A 36 3.42 -10.11 0.60
C MET A 36 2.15 -10.99 0.53
N ILE A 37 1.20 -10.61 -0.31
CA ILE A 37 -0.08 -11.32 -0.45
C ILE A 37 0.14 -12.69 -1.12
N GLU A 38 0.80 -12.76 -2.27
CA GLU A 38 1.05 -14.03 -2.97
C GLU A 38 1.86 -15.02 -2.11
N LYS A 39 2.86 -14.52 -1.36
CA LYS A 39 3.64 -15.33 -0.43
C LYS A 39 2.78 -15.86 0.73
N ALA A 40 1.91 -15.04 1.31
CA ALA A 40 1.02 -15.46 2.38
C ALA A 40 -0.01 -16.51 1.90
N ILE A 41 -0.50 -16.39 0.68
CA ILE A 41 -1.37 -17.38 0.04
C ILE A 41 -0.60 -18.69 -0.20
N ALA A 42 0.59 -18.61 -0.78
CA ALA A 42 1.42 -19.80 -1.05
C ALA A 42 1.81 -20.55 0.21
N ASP A 43 2.02 -19.85 1.34
CA ASP A 43 2.30 -20.44 2.65
C ASP A 43 1.05 -20.98 3.37
N GLY A 44 -0.15 -20.84 2.79
CA GLY A 44 -1.42 -21.23 3.40
C GLY A 44 -1.86 -20.35 4.58
N ARG A 45 -1.24 -19.18 4.77
CA ARG A 45 -1.59 -18.22 5.84
C ARG A 45 -2.73 -17.29 5.46
N LEU A 46 -3.06 -17.21 4.17
CA LEU A 46 -4.08 -16.33 3.63
C LEU A 46 -4.89 -17.07 2.55
N GLN A 47 -6.21 -16.93 2.59
CA GLN A 47 -7.13 -17.50 1.61
C GLN A 47 -8.29 -16.53 1.36
N SER A 48 -9.05 -16.73 0.27
CA SER A 48 -10.23 -15.93 -0.07
C SER A 48 -11.12 -15.70 1.15
N GLY A 49 -11.63 -14.48 1.31
CA GLY A 49 -12.46 -14.04 2.42
C GLY A 49 -11.70 -13.66 3.70
N ASN A 50 -10.40 -13.96 3.81
CA ASN A 50 -9.61 -13.53 4.97
C ASN A 50 -9.45 -12.00 5.01
N LEU A 51 -9.23 -11.47 6.21
CA LEU A 51 -9.03 -10.05 6.43
C LEU A 51 -7.54 -9.69 6.38
N VAL A 52 -7.22 -8.71 5.57
CA VAL A 52 -5.92 -8.01 5.58
C VAL A 52 -6.10 -6.68 6.29
N VAL A 53 -5.27 -6.41 7.27
CA VAL A 53 -5.25 -5.13 8.01
C VAL A 53 -3.91 -4.45 7.81
N GLU A 54 -3.95 -3.18 7.50
CA GLU A 54 -2.72 -2.37 7.35
C GLU A 54 -2.94 -0.96 7.90
N ASN A 55 -1.91 -0.42 8.50
CA ASN A 55 -1.88 0.97 8.96
C ASN A 55 -1.01 1.83 8.03
N SER A 56 -1.53 2.14 6.87
CA SER A 56 -0.82 2.94 5.87
C SER A 56 -1.75 3.96 5.21
N SER A 57 -1.29 5.21 5.14
CA SER A 57 -1.98 6.29 4.40
C SER A 57 -1.34 6.54 3.02
N GLY A 58 -0.37 5.73 2.65
CA GLY A 58 0.47 5.95 1.47
C GLY A 58 0.28 4.90 0.39
N ASN A 59 1.33 4.75 -0.41
CA ASN A 59 1.33 3.85 -1.56
C ASN A 59 1.25 2.36 -1.17
N THR A 60 1.68 2.01 0.05
CA THR A 60 1.54 0.63 0.57
C THR A 60 0.06 0.27 0.71
N ALA A 61 -0.77 1.17 1.28
CA ALA A 61 -2.22 0.95 1.35
C ALA A 61 -2.83 0.73 -0.03
N MET A 62 -2.42 1.54 -1.02
CA MET A 62 -2.91 1.42 -2.40
C MET A 62 -2.56 0.06 -3.01
N GLY A 63 -1.31 -0.38 -2.86
CA GLY A 63 -0.86 -1.67 -3.37
C GLY A 63 -1.56 -2.85 -2.69
N LEU A 64 -1.69 -2.84 -1.35
CA LEU A 64 -2.39 -3.90 -0.62
C LEU A 64 -3.89 -3.93 -0.92
N ALA A 65 -4.53 -2.77 -1.08
CA ALA A 65 -5.93 -2.67 -1.50
C ALA A 65 -6.14 -3.33 -2.85
N MET A 66 -5.32 -3.01 -3.85
CA MET A 66 -5.37 -3.65 -5.18
C MET A 66 -5.21 -5.17 -5.08
N MET A 67 -4.21 -5.64 -4.34
CA MET A 67 -3.97 -7.08 -4.19
C MET A 67 -5.10 -7.79 -3.43
N SER A 68 -5.71 -7.12 -2.45
CA SER A 68 -6.86 -7.67 -1.73
C SER A 68 -8.07 -7.88 -2.66
N VAL A 69 -8.36 -6.90 -3.52
CA VAL A 69 -9.42 -7.03 -4.53
C VAL A 69 -9.12 -8.17 -5.51
N LEU A 70 -7.87 -8.28 -6.00
CA LEU A 70 -7.49 -9.31 -6.97
C LEU A 70 -7.58 -10.73 -6.42
N HIS A 71 -7.43 -10.91 -5.10
CA HIS A 71 -7.42 -12.23 -4.46
C HIS A 71 -8.67 -12.50 -3.60
N ASP A 72 -9.74 -11.70 -3.79
CA ASP A 72 -11.00 -11.83 -3.05
C ASP A 72 -10.79 -11.84 -1.52
N LEU A 73 -9.97 -10.91 -1.04
CA LEU A 73 -9.69 -10.71 0.38
C LEU A 73 -10.48 -9.52 0.90
N ARG A 74 -10.92 -9.61 2.15
CA ARG A 74 -11.39 -8.43 2.86
C ARG A 74 -10.19 -7.57 3.24
N CYS A 75 -10.37 -6.26 3.23
CA CYS A 75 -9.27 -5.35 3.56
C CYS A 75 -9.76 -4.17 4.39
N SER A 76 -9.08 -3.92 5.51
CA SER A 76 -9.34 -2.78 6.38
C SER A 76 -8.05 -1.96 6.51
N MET A 77 -8.15 -0.68 6.18
CA MET A 77 -7.03 0.26 6.25
C MET A 77 -7.24 1.26 7.37
N VAL A 78 -6.33 1.27 8.33
CA VAL A 78 -6.25 2.34 9.31
C VAL A 78 -5.46 3.48 8.70
N VAL A 79 -6.09 4.62 8.48
CA VAL A 79 -5.52 5.75 7.77
C VAL A 79 -5.68 7.04 8.57
N ARG A 80 -4.74 7.96 8.41
CA ARG A 80 -4.82 9.27 9.05
C ARG A 80 -5.88 10.14 8.39
N ARG A 81 -6.63 10.94 9.16
CA ARG A 81 -7.62 11.90 8.64
C ARG A 81 -7.04 12.90 7.65
N GLN A 82 -5.75 13.23 7.81
CA GLN A 82 -5.02 14.15 6.93
C GLN A 82 -4.60 13.51 5.58
N THR A 83 -4.93 12.23 5.36
CA THR A 83 -4.68 11.57 4.08
C THR A 83 -5.42 12.29 2.95
N SER A 84 -4.78 12.44 1.79
CA SER A 84 -5.37 13.16 0.67
C SER A 84 -6.72 12.55 0.25
N LYS A 85 -7.66 13.41 -0.12
CA LYS A 85 -9.01 13.01 -0.52
C LYS A 85 -8.98 11.99 -1.66
N GLU A 86 -8.11 12.19 -2.63
CA GLU A 86 -7.98 11.32 -3.81
C GLU A 86 -7.63 9.88 -3.41
N LYS A 87 -6.72 9.70 -2.45
CA LYS A 87 -6.36 8.37 -1.94
C LYS A 87 -7.51 7.72 -1.17
N LEU A 88 -8.18 8.49 -0.31
CA LEU A 88 -9.34 7.98 0.42
C LEU A 88 -10.47 7.56 -0.53
N ASP A 89 -10.75 8.36 -1.53
CA ASP A 89 -11.80 8.07 -2.51
C ASP A 89 -11.44 6.86 -3.38
N CYS A 90 -10.17 6.71 -3.75
CA CYS A 90 -9.68 5.54 -4.47
C CYS A 90 -9.83 4.25 -3.64
N LEU A 91 -9.42 4.27 -2.37
CA LEU A 91 -9.59 3.13 -1.46
C LEU A 91 -11.07 2.76 -1.27
N ARG A 92 -11.95 3.75 -1.10
CA ARG A 92 -13.41 3.53 -1.01
C ARG A 92 -13.99 2.92 -2.29
N ALA A 93 -13.55 3.42 -3.45
CA ALA A 93 -13.98 2.89 -4.75
C ALA A 93 -13.57 1.43 -4.96
N MET A 94 -12.49 0.98 -4.32
CA MET A 94 -12.06 -0.43 -4.31
C MET A 94 -12.79 -1.27 -3.24
N GLY A 95 -13.73 -0.70 -2.48
CA GLY A 95 -14.47 -1.42 -1.44
C GLY A 95 -13.68 -1.67 -0.16
N ILE A 96 -12.65 -0.88 0.11
CA ILE A 96 -11.79 -1.03 1.29
C ILE A 96 -12.44 -0.36 2.50
N ASP A 97 -12.50 -1.07 3.62
CA ASP A 97 -12.91 -0.50 4.90
C ASP A 97 -11.87 0.50 5.41
N LEU A 98 -12.29 1.73 5.70
CA LEU A 98 -11.41 2.78 6.19
C LEU A 98 -11.71 3.13 7.64
N VAL A 99 -10.71 2.97 8.49
CA VAL A 99 -10.72 3.45 9.87
C VAL A 99 -9.89 4.72 9.95
N LEU A 100 -10.55 5.85 10.11
CA LEU A 100 -9.89 7.16 10.18
C LEU A 100 -9.44 7.45 11.61
N VAL A 101 -8.14 7.71 11.79
CA VAL A 101 -7.55 8.08 13.08
C VAL A 101 -6.91 9.46 13.03
N ASP A 102 -6.83 10.11 14.18
CA ASP A 102 -6.07 11.35 14.33
C ASP A 102 -4.57 11.05 14.36
N GLY A 103 -3.80 11.84 13.62
CA GLY A 103 -2.45 11.44 13.16
C GLY A 103 -1.31 11.50 14.17
N ASP A 104 -1.52 12.13 15.34
CA ASP A 104 -0.40 12.56 16.20
C ASP A 104 -0.43 11.97 17.61
N LEU A 105 -1.14 10.85 17.80
CA LEU A 105 -1.16 10.15 19.07
C LEU A 105 0.10 9.32 19.28
N PRO A 106 0.60 9.23 20.52
CA PRO A 106 1.73 8.36 20.87
C PRO A 106 1.48 6.91 20.45
N PRO A 107 2.50 6.15 20.04
CA PRO A 107 2.32 4.76 19.55
C PRO A 107 1.66 3.80 20.57
N GLU A 108 1.76 4.08 21.84
CA GLU A 108 1.18 3.34 22.97
C GLU A 108 -0.29 3.67 23.22
N ASP A 109 -0.80 4.79 22.74
CA ASP A 109 -2.20 5.18 22.87
C ASP A 109 -3.11 4.22 22.10
N HIS A 110 -4.21 3.77 22.74
CA HIS A 110 -5.14 2.79 22.10
C HIS A 110 -5.83 3.35 20.87
N GLU A 111 -5.99 4.66 20.76
CA GLU A 111 -6.53 5.35 19.59
C GLU A 111 -5.47 5.61 18.53
N SER A 112 -4.20 5.26 18.81
CA SER A 112 -3.11 5.45 17.87
C SER A 112 -3.30 4.59 16.63
N TYR A 113 -2.71 5.05 15.57
CA TYR A 113 -2.61 4.42 14.27
C TYR A 113 -2.22 2.93 14.32
N ASN A 114 -1.19 2.61 15.15
CA ASN A 114 -0.70 1.25 15.30
C ASN A 114 -1.63 0.37 16.15
N GLN A 115 -2.15 0.90 17.26
CA GLN A 115 -3.00 0.12 18.17
C GLN A 115 -4.37 -0.16 17.56
N LYS A 116 -4.95 0.78 16.81
CA LYS A 116 -6.20 0.53 16.06
C LYS A 116 -6.03 -0.61 15.05
N ALA A 117 -4.95 -0.63 14.30
CA ALA A 117 -4.70 -1.71 13.35
C ALA A 117 -4.56 -3.08 14.05
N ARG A 118 -3.84 -3.13 15.17
CA ARG A 118 -3.69 -4.36 15.96
C ARG A 118 -4.99 -4.85 16.59
N ALA A 119 -5.89 -3.93 16.95
CA ALA A 119 -7.18 -4.29 17.54
C ALA A 119 -8.17 -4.84 16.51
N ILE A 120 -7.95 -4.57 15.22
CA ILE A 120 -8.80 -5.07 14.12
C ILE A 120 -8.27 -6.41 13.59
N ALA A 121 -6.96 -6.62 13.65
CA ALA A 121 -6.29 -7.83 13.14
C ALA A 121 -6.51 -9.04 14.05
#